data_325bfee14c2a46e44ac315c7e683dd22
#
_entry.id   325bfee14c2a46e44ac315c7e683dd22
#
_cell.length_a   1.000
_cell.length_b   1.000
_cell.length_c   1.000
_cell.angle_alpha   90.00
_cell.angle_beta   90.00
_cell.angle_gamma   90.00
#
_symmetry.space_group_name_H-M   'P 1'
#
loop_
_entity.id
_entity.type
_entity.pdbx_description
1 polymer ?
#
loop_
_entity_poly.entity_id
_entity_poly.type
_entity_poly.pdbx_seq_one_letter_code
_entity_poly.pdbx_strand_id
1 'polypeptide(L)'
;FLECIEWLSKVSTYKSLQRLKGDGNCFYRAFSYAFVNAIICTGDRSRREAICQHVESTLELLKRTGVDEEIARDFFDPLQKLVKEATKFGPAYIQSRSKLLMRDFNDPETSNSIVVYMRLIASAYLKVIIMHIKR
;
A
#
# COMPACT_ATOMS: atom_id res chain seq x y z
N PHE A 1 -18.85 3.82 17.82
CA PHE A 1 -17.44 3.57 17.52
C PHE A 1 -16.74 2.86 18.70
N LEU A 2 -16.87 3.35 19.93
CA LEU A 2 -16.28 2.71 21.13
C LEU A 2 -16.86 1.32 21.38
N GLU A 3 -18.16 1.14 21.22
CA GLU A 3 -18.83 -0.16 21.33
C GLU A 3 -18.30 -1.19 20.32
N CYS A 4 -18.01 -0.76 19.08
CA CYS A 4 -17.38 -1.62 18.08
C CYS A 4 -15.96 -2.03 18.49
N ILE A 5 -15.19 -1.14 19.11
CA ILE A 5 -13.83 -1.45 19.59
C ILE A 5 -13.91 -2.46 20.75
N GLU A 6 -14.84 -2.27 21.69
CA GLU A 6 -15.05 -3.21 22.78
C GLU A 6 -15.49 -4.58 22.27
N TRP A 7 -16.38 -4.62 21.29
CA TRP A 7 -16.81 -5.87 20.68
C TRP A 7 -15.62 -6.57 19.99
N LEU A 8 -14.84 -5.85 19.18
CA LEU A 8 -13.65 -6.38 18.52
C LEU A 8 -12.59 -6.89 19.50
N SER A 9 -12.42 -6.24 20.65
CA SER A 9 -11.49 -6.69 21.68
C SER A 9 -11.90 -7.99 22.37
N LYS A 10 -13.21 -8.28 22.40
CA LYS A 10 -13.77 -9.52 22.96
C LYS A 10 -13.67 -10.70 21.98
N VAL A 11 -13.52 -10.44 20.69
CA VAL A 11 -13.35 -11.47 19.65
C VAL A 11 -11.86 -11.84 19.59
N SER A 12 -11.50 -13.00 20.12
CA SER A 12 -10.13 -13.51 20.25
C SER A 12 -9.32 -13.60 18.93
N THR A 13 -9.99 -13.41 17.79
CA THR A 13 -9.40 -13.46 16.45
C THR A 13 -8.57 -12.21 16.11
N TYR A 14 -8.88 -11.05 16.71
CA TYR A 14 -8.19 -9.80 16.42
C TYR A 14 -7.13 -9.48 17.47
N LYS A 15 -5.87 -9.32 17.04
CA LYS A 15 -4.73 -9.07 17.94
C LYS A 15 -4.42 -7.58 18.11
N SER A 16 -4.80 -6.76 17.16
CA SER A 16 -4.56 -5.30 17.19
C SER A 16 -5.53 -4.56 16.29
N LEU A 17 -5.78 -3.30 16.63
CA LEU A 17 -6.54 -2.33 15.83
C LEU A 17 -5.61 -1.18 15.47
N GLN A 18 -5.56 -0.85 14.18
CA GLN A 18 -4.77 0.27 13.66
C GLN A 18 -5.69 1.37 13.16
N ARG A 19 -5.47 2.60 13.66
CA ARG A 19 -6.25 3.77 13.26
C ARG A 19 -5.52 4.52 12.14
N LEU A 20 -6.20 4.67 11.01
CA LEU A 20 -5.76 5.50 9.89
C LEU A 20 -6.64 6.75 9.80
N LYS A 21 -6.18 7.77 9.05
CA LYS A 21 -6.92 9.00 8.83
C LYS A 21 -8.28 8.71 8.20
N GLY A 22 -9.35 9.19 8.82
CA GLY A 22 -10.75 9.06 8.35
C GLY A 22 -11.07 10.19 7.38
N ASP A 23 -10.68 10.03 6.13
CA ASP A 23 -11.09 10.90 5.03
C ASP A 23 -11.70 10.05 3.90
N GLY A 24 -12.19 10.66 2.82
CA GLY A 24 -12.75 9.94 1.68
C GLY A 24 -11.78 8.97 0.97
N ASN A 25 -10.55 8.86 1.45
CA ASN A 25 -9.49 8.01 0.93
C ASN A 25 -9.15 6.83 1.84
N CYS A 26 -9.93 6.61 2.90
CA CYS A 26 -9.64 5.60 3.93
C CYS A 26 -9.44 4.19 3.37
N PHE A 27 -10.16 3.82 2.31
CA PHE A 27 -9.98 2.54 1.62
C PHE A 27 -8.57 2.39 1.06
N TYR A 28 -8.10 3.35 0.27
CA TYR A 28 -6.76 3.29 -0.32
C TYR A 28 -5.66 3.32 0.73
N ARG A 29 -5.84 4.08 1.81
CA ARG A 29 -4.90 4.10 2.93
C ARG A 29 -4.84 2.75 3.64
N ALA A 30 -5.99 2.18 3.98
CA ALA A 30 -6.06 0.89 4.67
C ALA A 30 -5.49 -0.24 3.82
N PHE A 31 -5.84 -0.27 2.53
CA PHE A 31 -5.32 -1.26 1.59
C PHE A 31 -3.80 -1.16 1.46
N SER A 32 -3.27 0.03 1.22
CA SER A 32 -1.82 0.23 1.04
C SER A 32 -1.04 -0.09 2.31
N TYR A 33 -1.56 0.31 3.48
CA TYR A 33 -0.99 -0.07 4.77
C TYR A 33 -0.94 -1.59 4.93
N ALA A 34 -2.08 -2.26 4.71
CA ALA A 34 -2.17 -3.72 4.85
C ALA A 34 -1.23 -4.44 3.87
N PHE A 35 -1.11 -3.93 2.65
CA PHE A 35 -0.21 -4.46 1.61
C PHE A 35 1.26 -4.38 2.05
N VAL A 36 1.74 -3.20 2.48
CA VAL A 36 3.13 -3.04 2.92
C VAL A 36 3.38 -3.83 4.21
N ASN A 37 2.44 -3.84 5.14
CA ASN A 37 2.54 -4.64 6.36
C ASN A 37 2.61 -6.15 6.06
N ALA A 38 1.87 -6.65 5.07
CA ALA A 38 1.95 -8.04 4.63
C ALA A 38 3.33 -8.39 4.06
N ILE A 39 4.00 -7.46 3.37
CA ILE A 39 5.38 -7.65 2.90
C ILE A 39 6.32 -7.85 4.10
N ILE A 40 6.21 -7.01 5.12
CA ILE A 40 7.01 -7.12 6.35
C ILE A 40 6.82 -8.50 7.03
N CYS A 41 5.57 -8.99 7.04
CA CYS A 41 5.22 -10.27 7.65
C CYS A 41 5.63 -11.49 6.79
N THR A 42 5.98 -11.29 5.53
CA THR A 42 6.39 -12.39 4.64
C THR A 42 7.78 -12.89 5.01
N GLY A 43 7.89 -14.15 5.43
CA GLY A 43 9.17 -14.78 5.81
C GLY A 43 10.10 -15.06 4.62
N ASP A 44 9.54 -15.29 3.45
CA ASP A 44 10.27 -15.64 2.22
C ASP A 44 10.86 -14.41 1.53
N ARG A 45 12.19 -14.36 1.45
CA ARG A 45 12.93 -13.27 0.82
C ARG A 45 12.66 -13.17 -0.68
N SER A 46 12.65 -14.30 -1.39
CA SER A 46 12.43 -14.33 -2.83
C SER A 46 11.05 -13.77 -3.18
N ARG A 47 10.04 -14.14 -2.40
CA ARG A 47 8.68 -13.60 -2.54
C ARG A 47 8.62 -12.09 -2.30
N ARG A 48 9.34 -11.57 -1.30
CA ARG A 48 9.42 -10.10 -1.07
C ARG A 48 10.06 -9.38 -2.24
N GLU A 49 11.14 -9.91 -2.80
CA GLU A 49 11.84 -9.35 -3.97
C GLU A 49 10.93 -9.36 -5.20
N ALA A 50 10.19 -10.45 -5.45
CA ALA A 50 9.22 -10.52 -6.54
C ALA A 50 8.08 -9.49 -6.40
N ILE A 51 7.58 -9.26 -5.19
CA ILE A 51 6.59 -8.21 -4.92
C ILE A 51 7.17 -6.82 -5.22
N CYS A 52 8.40 -6.55 -4.82
CA CYS A 52 9.07 -5.27 -5.10
C CYS A 52 9.17 -5.02 -6.61
N GLN A 53 9.61 -6.02 -7.38
CA GLN A 53 9.66 -5.95 -8.85
C GLN A 53 8.28 -5.73 -9.46
N HIS A 54 7.26 -6.40 -8.94
CA HIS A 54 5.89 -6.19 -9.42
C HIS A 54 5.39 -4.77 -9.15
N VAL A 55 5.67 -4.21 -7.98
CA VAL A 55 5.33 -2.81 -7.67
C VAL A 55 6.06 -1.85 -8.63
N GLU A 56 7.33 -2.08 -8.93
CA GLU A 56 8.07 -1.29 -9.92
C GLU A 56 7.47 -1.38 -11.33
N SER A 57 6.99 -2.55 -11.73
CA SER A 57 6.36 -2.74 -13.05
C SER A 57 5.04 -1.98 -13.22
N THR A 58 4.40 -1.52 -12.13
CA THR A 58 3.17 -0.72 -12.22
C THR A 58 3.38 0.66 -12.85
N LEU A 59 4.61 1.21 -12.80
CA LEU A 59 4.96 2.44 -13.53
C LEU A 59 4.81 2.27 -15.05
N GLU A 60 5.23 1.14 -15.59
CA GLU A 60 5.08 0.84 -17.02
C GLU A 60 3.60 0.74 -17.43
N LEU A 61 2.76 0.21 -16.54
CA LEU A 61 1.31 0.21 -16.77
C LEU A 61 0.75 1.64 -16.87
N LEU A 62 1.15 2.53 -15.98
CA LEU A 62 0.73 3.94 -16.00
C LEU A 62 1.17 4.63 -17.30
N LYS A 63 2.42 4.47 -17.69
CA LYS A 63 2.97 5.01 -18.93
C LYS A 63 2.18 4.53 -20.16
N ARG A 64 1.90 3.24 -20.24
CA ARG A 64 1.10 2.65 -21.34
C ARG A 64 -0.34 3.18 -21.41
N THR A 65 -0.88 3.66 -20.31
CA THR A 65 -2.24 4.24 -20.24
C THR A 65 -2.26 5.75 -20.38
N GLY A 66 -1.10 6.37 -20.71
CA GLY A 66 -0.97 7.79 -21.03
C GLY A 66 -0.80 8.70 -19.82
N VAL A 67 -0.38 8.16 -18.67
CA VAL A 67 0.02 8.97 -17.52
C VAL A 67 1.46 9.43 -17.74
N ASP A 68 1.71 10.72 -17.50
CA ASP A 68 3.05 11.28 -17.56
C ASP A 68 3.99 10.61 -16.54
N GLU A 69 5.21 10.27 -16.98
CA GLU A 69 6.14 9.50 -16.17
C GLU A 69 6.68 10.29 -14.98
N GLU A 70 6.95 11.59 -15.12
CA GLU A 70 7.45 12.41 -14.02
C GLU A 70 6.39 12.54 -12.94
N ILE A 71 5.16 12.86 -13.34
CA ILE A 71 4.02 12.93 -12.42
C ILE A 71 3.79 11.59 -11.73
N ALA A 72 3.87 10.48 -12.47
CA ALA A 72 3.68 9.16 -11.88
C ALA A 72 4.76 8.85 -10.83
N ARG A 73 6.02 9.23 -11.08
CA ARG A 73 7.14 9.01 -10.16
C ARG A 73 7.01 9.79 -8.86
N ASP A 74 6.60 11.04 -8.91
CA ASP A 74 6.42 11.87 -7.70
C ASP A 74 5.47 11.21 -6.68
N PHE A 75 4.43 10.53 -7.18
CA PHE A 75 3.50 9.80 -6.33
C PHE A 75 3.92 8.36 -6.03
N PHE A 76 4.75 7.76 -6.87
CA PHE A 76 5.28 6.41 -6.70
C PHE A 76 6.38 6.32 -5.66
N ASP A 77 7.29 7.28 -5.62
CA ASP A 77 8.52 7.24 -4.82
C ASP A 77 8.25 7.00 -3.32
N PRO A 78 7.24 7.64 -2.68
CA PRO A 78 6.91 7.35 -1.30
C PRO A 78 6.48 5.89 -1.07
N LEU A 79 5.68 5.31 -1.96
CA LEU A 79 5.29 3.90 -1.88
C LEU A 79 6.50 2.98 -2.11
N GLN A 80 7.30 3.25 -3.13
CA GLN A 80 8.50 2.48 -3.45
C GLN A 80 9.47 2.44 -2.27
N LYS A 81 9.68 3.57 -1.60
CA LYS A 81 10.53 3.67 -0.41
C LYS A 81 10.04 2.73 0.69
N LEU A 82 8.74 2.77 1.01
CA LEU A 82 8.15 1.90 2.03
C LEU A 82 8.27 0.41 1.66
N VAL A 83 8.00 0.07 0.40
CA VAL A 83 8.13 -1.31 -0.10
C VAL A 83 9.58 -1.79 -0.03
N LYS A 84 10.55 -0.99 -0.49
CA LYS A 84 11.99 -1.31 -0.41
C LYS A 84 12.46 -1.47 1.04
N GLU A 85 11.99 -0.65 1.95
CA GLU A 85 12.28 -0.80 3.36
C GLU A 85 11.65 -2.06 3.94
N ALA A 86 10.41 -2.37 3.59
CA ALA A 86 9.74 -3.58 4.02
C ALA A 86 10.45 -4.86 3.55
N THR A 87 11.06 -4.83 2.35
CA THR A 87 11.78 -5.99 1.80
C THR A 87 13.13 -6.25 2.44
N LYS A 88 13.79 -5.21 2.99
CA LYS A 88 15.12 -5.33 3.62
C LYS A 88 15.13 -6.14 4.91
N PHE A 89 14.01 -6.13 5.63
CA PHE A 89 13.91 -6.68 6.97
C PHE A 89 12.99 -7.90 7.01
N GLY A 90 13.46 -8.93 7.67
CA GLY A 90 12.68 -10.15 7.87
C GLY A 90 11.74 -10.07 9.09
N PRO A 91 11.04 -11.17 9.42
CA PRO A 91 10.05 -11.23 10.49
C PRO A 91 10.54 -10.82 11.88
N ALA A 92 11.86 -10.92 12.16
CA ALA A 92 12.44 -10.51 13.43
C ALA A 92 12.25 -9.00 13.76
N TYR A 93 11.95 -8.19 12.74
CA TYR A 93 11.79 -6.73 12.90
C TYR A 93 10.33 -6.27 12.81
N ILE A 94 9.36 -7.19 12.81
CA ILE A 94 7.93 -6.89 12.61
C ILE A 94 7.43 -5.78 13.54
N GLN A 95 7.69 -5.87 14.84
CA GLN A 95 7.13 -4.92 15.82
C GLN A 95 7.65 -3.49 15.65
N SER A 96 8.97 -3.34 15.45
CA SER A 96 9.57 -2.02 15.25
C SER A 96 9.17 -1.41 13.90
N ARG A 97 9.08 -2.23 12.86
CA ARG A 97 8.70 -1.78 11.51
C ARG A 97 7.25 -1.43 11.37
N SER A 98 6.33 -2.17 11.99
CA SER A 98 4.91 -1.84 11.97
C SER A 98 4.62 -0.49 12.63
N LYS A 99 5.35 -0.11 13.69
CA LYS A 99 5.24 1.21 14.31
C LYS A 99 5.72 2.34 13.38
N LEU A 100 6.87 2.14 12.70
CA LEU A 100 7.39 3.11 11.74
C LEU A 100 6.45 3.27 10.54
N LEU A 101 5.97 2.15 10.00
CA LEU A 101 5.01 2.13 8.90
C LEU A 101 3.74 2.91 9.25
N MET A 102 3.20 2.72 10.47
CA MET A 102 2.03 3.45 10.94
C MET A 102 2.28 4.96 11.01
N ARG A 103 3.46 5.38 11.47
CA ARG A 103 3.84 6.78 11.49
C ARG A 103 3.86 7.36 10.07
N ASP A 104 4.49 6.65 9.12
CA ASP A 104 4.64 7.12 7.76
C ASP A 104 3.28 7.17 7.02
N PHE A 105 2.36 6.23 7.29
CA PHE A 105 0.99 6.28 6.79
C PHE A 105 0.09 7.34 7.46
N ASN A 106 0.48 7.86 8.62
CA ASN A 106 -0.19 8.99 9.27
C ASN A 106 0.46 10.34 8.92
N ASP A 107 1.63 10.34 8.27
CA ASP A 107 2.19 11.54 7.66
C ASP A 107 1.35 11.96 6.45
N PRO A 108 0.82 13.21 6.43
CA PRO A 108 -0.10 13.63 5.37
C PRO A 108 0.52 13.62 3.97
N GLU A 109 1.77 14.00 3.82
CA GLU A 109 2.45 14.09 2.54
C GLU A 109 2.66 12.70 1.93
N THR A 110 3.31 11.81 2.67
CA THR A 110 3.55 10.41 2.28
C THR A 110 2.23 9.70 1.98
N SER A 111 1.27 9.81 2.88
CA SER A 111 0.01 9.11 2.79
C SER A 111 -0.86 9.59 1.61
N ASN A 112 -0.89 10.90 1.33
CA ASN A 112 -1.62 11.45 0.20
C ASN A 112 -1.00 11.03 -1.14
N SER A 113 0.33 11.07 -1.26
CA SER A 113 1.05 10.61 -2.46
C SER A 113 0.72 9.15 -2.77
N ILE A 114 0.75 8.27 -1.77
CA ILE A 114 0.38 6.86 -1.93
C ILE A 114 -1.07 6.72 -2.40
N VAL A 115 -2.00 7.48 -1.83
CA VAL A 115 -3.42 7.45 -2.24
C VAL A 115 -3.58 7.84 -3.70
N VAL A 116 -2.93 8.93 -4.13
CA VAL A 116 -2.97 9.37 -5.53
C VAL A 116 -2.42 8.28 -6.45
N TYR A 117 -1.26 7.71 -6.11
CA TYR A 117 -0.67 6.64 -6.89
C TYR A 117 -1.59 5.42 -7.01
N MET A 118 -2.19 4.97 -5.93
CA MET A 118 -3.12 3.84 -5.93
C MET A 118 -4.37 4.09 -6.79
N ARG A 119 -4.87 5.32 -6.83
CA ARG A 119 -5.96 5.73 -7.71
C ARG A 119 -5.54 5.70 -9.18
N LEU A 120 -4.34 6.17 -9.50
CA LEU A 120 -3.79 6.10 -10.85
C LEU A 120 -3.69 4.65 -11.32
N ILE A 121 -3.15 3.75 -10.50
CA ILE A 121 -3.07 2.31 -10.82
C ILE A 121 -4.46 1.72 -11.05
N ALA A 122 -5.41 1.96 -10.16
CA ALA A 122 -6.78 1.44 -10.31
C ALA A 122 -7.42 1.92 -11.63
N SER A 123 -7.26 3.21 -11.95
CA SER A 123 -7.74 3.77 -13.21
C SER A 123 -7.07 3.13 -14.44
N ALA A 124 -5.76 2.90 -14.37
CA ALA A 124 -5.00 2.28 -15.45
C ALA A 124 -5.45 0.83 -15.71
N TYR A 125 -5.63 0.04 -14.67
CA TYR A 125 -6.16 -1.33 -14.80
C TYR A 125 -7.55 -1.34 -15.42
N LEU A 126 -8.46 -0.45 -15.00
CA LEU A 126 -9.80 -0.35 -15.58
C LEU A 126 -9.74 0.02 -17.06
N LYS A 127 -8.87 0.97 -17.46
CA LYS A 127 -8.68 1.31 -18.87
C LYS A 127 -8.22 0.11 -19.70
N VAL A 128 -7.26 -0.66 -19.21
CA VAL A 128 -6.76 -1.86 -19.91
C VAL A 128 -7.87 -2.90 -20.06
N ILE A 129 -8.64 -3.17 -19.01
CA ILE A 129 -9.77 -4.12 -19.06
C ILE A 129 -10.81 -3.67 -20.10
N ILE A 130 -11.20 -2.40 -20.09
CA ILE A 130 -12.18 -1.86 -21.05
C ILE A 130 -11.66 -1.98 -22.49
N MET A 131 -10.38 -1.74 -22.73
CA MET A 131 -9.77 -1.89 -24.05
C MET A 131 -9.78 -3.33 -24.55
N HIS A 132 -9.69 -4.32 -23.66
CA HIS A 132 -9.77 -5.74 -24.02
C HIS A 132 -11.20 -6.22 -24.29
N ILE A 133 -12.19 -5.68 -23.60
CA ILE A 133 -13.60 -6.05 -23.79
C ILE A 133 -14.18 -5.50 -25.12
N LYS A 134 -13.64 -4.38 -25.62
CA LYS A 134 -14.10 -3.74 -26.86
C LYS A 134 -13.47 -4.33 -28.14
N ARG A 135 -12.62 -5.34 -28.03
CA ARG A 135 -12.08 -6.12 -29.16
C ARG A 135 -12.84 -7.42 -29.35
#